data_4619b316643ba4b6ba5cec52dc8ce1b5
#
_entry.id   4619b316643ba4b6ba5cec52dc8ce1b5
#
_cell.length_a   1.000
_cell.length_b   1.000
_cell.length_c   1.000
_cell.angle_alpha   90.00
_cell.angle_beta   90.00
_cell.angle_gamma   90.00
#
_symmetry.space_group_name_H-M   'P 1'
#
loop_
_entity.id
_entity.type
_entity.pdbx_description
1 polymer ?
#
loop_
_entity_poly.entity_id
_entity_poly.type
_entity_poly.pdbx_seq_one_letter_code
_entity_poly.pdbx_strand_id
1 'polypeptide(L)'
;MSESFPCWFPVQIRFRDLDPLAHVNNTVYFTYFEEARSFYFDQLHPWLDQWPSREEHQEVESIVSHPPHNPRIQTRPNGSHYGLLVKEVTCTYILPLVRSDSIEIGVRVVRVGRTSFSMEHQIRDSNEHERLFAAGKSVMVWCNYLTGRPHPVPSSLRFAFEQMEGHSL
;
A
#
# COMPACT_ATOMS: atom_id res chain seq x y z
N MET A 1 -18.57 7.73 -14.40
CA MET A 1 -18.25 6.27 -14.41
C MET A 1 -17.57 5.99 -13.08
N SER A 2 -18.10 5.07 -12.28
CA SER A 2 -17.42 4.65 -11.03
C SER A 2 -16.14 3.96 -11.46
N GLU A 3 -14.99 4.57 -11.17
CA GLU A 3 -13.70 3.95 -11.42
C GLU A 3 -13.63 2.67 -10.57
N SER A 4 -13.48 1.53 -11.24
CA SER A 4 -13.44 0.23 -10.57
C SER A 4 -12.10 0.04 -9.85
N PHE A 5 -12.13 -0.67 -8.73
CA PHE A 5 -10.90 -1.12 -8.08
C PHE A 5 -10.30 -2.28 -8.89
N PRO A 6 -9.00 -2.22 -9.27
CA PRO A 6 -8.39 -3.25 -10.11
C PRO A 6 -8.19 -4.58 -9.37
N CYS A 7 -8.14 -4.57 -8.04
CA CYS A 7 -8.04 -5.78 -7.24
C CYS A 7 -8.83 -5.71 -5.94
N TRP A 8 -9.25 -6.89 -5.48
CA TRP A 8 -9.97 -7.08 -4.22
C TRP A 8 -9.28 -8.17 -3.41
N PHE A 9 -8.93 -7.82 -2.17
CA PHE A 9 -8.25 -8.70 -1.22
C PHE A 9 -9.24 -9.24 -0.21
N PRO A 10 -9.52 -10.55 -0.17
CA PRO A 10 -10.41 -11.15 0.83
C PRO A 10 -9.75 -11.16 2.20
N VAL A 11 -10.51 -10.79 3.24
CA VAL A 11 -10.02 -10.76 4.62
C VAL A 11 -10.91 -11.62 5.50
N GLN A 12 -10.27 -12.42 6.35
CA GLN A 12 -10.93 -13.16 7.41
C GLN A 12 -10.88 -12.35 8.71
N ILE A 13 -12.05 -11.96 9.23
CA ILE A 13 -12.16 -11.32 10.54
C ILE A 13 -11.83 -12.34 11.64
N ARG A 14 -10.80 -12.04 12.45
CA ARG A 14 -10.31 -12.91 13.52
C ARG A 14 -10.95 -12.54 14.85
N PHE A 15 -11.02 -13.48 15.79
CA PHE A 15 -11.54 -13.19 17.14
C PHE A 15 -10.80 -12.04 17.84
N ARG A 16 -9.48 -11.97 17.68
CA ARG A 16 -8.63 -10.92 18.26
C ARG A 16 -8.86 -9.52 17.66
N ASP A 17 -9.54 -9.44 16.52
CA ASP A 17 -9.84 -8.18 15.84
C ASP A 17 -11.05 -7.46 16.48
N LEU A 18 -11.78 -8.15 17.35
CA LEU A 18 -13.00 -7.65 17.97
C LEU A 18 -12.72 -6.85 19.25
N ASP A 19 -13.50 -5.82 19.45
CA ASP A 19 -13.59 -5.08 20.70
C ASP A 19 -14.58 -5.73 21.69
N PRO A 20 -14.73 -5.20 22.93
CA PRO A 20 -15.69 -5.71 23.90
C PRO A 20 -17.16 -5.65 23.48
N LEU A 21 -17.50 -4.88 22.44
CA LEU A 21 -18.84 -4.79 21.86
C LEU A 21 -19.07 -5.81 20.73
N ALA A 22 -18.12 -6.72 20.51
CA ALA A 22 -18.11 -7.72 19.44
C ALA A 22 -18.06 -7.13 18.01
N HIS A 23 -17.66 -5.87 17.87
CA HIS A 23 -17.35 -5.25 16.59
C HIS A 23 -15.85 -5.28 16.32
N VAL A 24 -15.45 -5.20 15.06
CA VAL A 24 -14.04 -5.02 14.70
C VAL A 24 -13.55 -3.68 15.26
N ASN A 25 -12.47 -3.73 16.05
CA ASN A 25 -11.87 -2.55 16.63
C ASN A 25 -11.47 -1.57 15.51
N ASN A 26 -11.75 -0.29 15.71
CA ASN A 26 -11.50 0.78 14.72
C ASN A 26 -10.04 0.84 14.24
N THR A 27 -9.07 0.48 15.07
CA THR A 27 -7.65 0.45 14.68
C THR A 27 -7.30 -0.71 13.75
N VAL A 28 -8.05 -1.80 13.77
CA VAL A 28 -7.83 -2.98 12.94
C VAL A 28 -8.10 -2.69 11.45
N TYR A 29 -8.98 -1.74 11.14
CA TYR A 29 -9.22 -1.30 9.75
C TYR A 29 -7.92 -0.83 9.07
N PHE A 30 -7.02 -0.18 9.81
CA PHE A 30 -5.72 0.24 9.27
C PHE A 30 -4.81 -0.96 8.97
N THR A 31 -4.87 -2.01 9.78
CA THR A 31 -4.18 -3.28 9.50
C THR A 31 -4.72 -3.92 8.23
N TYR A 32 -6.03 -3.93 8.06
CA TYR A 32 -6.67 -4.45 6.84
C TYR A 32 -6.25 -3.66 5.60
N PHE A 33 -6.18 -2.33 5.69
CA PHE A 33 -5.65 -1.50 4.59
C PHE A 33 -4.16 -1.78 4.31
N GLU A 34 -3.37 -2.09 5.33
CA GLU A 34 -1.96 -2.45 5.16
C GLU A 34 -1.81 -3.79 4.43
N GLU A 35 -2.53 -4.82 4.85
CA GLU A 35 -2.54 -6.14 4.20
C GLU A 35 -3.00 -6.02 2.73
N ALA A 36 -4.05 -5.24 2.47
CA ALA A 36 -4.55 -5.01 1.11
C ALA A 36 -3.58 -4.23 0.23
N ARG A 37 -2.85 -3.23 0.78
CA ARG A 37 -1.76 -2.54 0.06
C ARG A 37 -0.63 -3.51 -0.29
N SER A 38 -0.24 -4.38 0.65
CA SER A 38 0.78 -5.41 0.39
C SER A 38 0.34 -6.31 -0.76
N PHE A 39 -0.89 -6.80 -0.71
CA PHE A 39 -1.47 -7.60 -1.79
C PHE A 39 -1.46 -6.86 -3.14
N TYR A 40 -1.83 -5.57 -3.17
CA TYR A 40 -1.78 -4.76 -4.40
C TYR A 40 -0.37 -4.70 -4.98
N PHE A 41 0.65 -4.45 -4.14
CA PHE A 41 2.04 -4.42 -4.61
C PHE A 41 2.51 -5.78 -5.13
N ASP A 42 2.06 -6.88 -4.53
CA ASP A 42 2.37 -8.22 -5.03
C ASP A 42 1.80 -8.47 -6.44
N GLN A 43 0.65 -7.85 -6.77
CA GLN A 43 0.08 -7.94 -8.12
C GLN A 43 0.88 -7.17 -9.18
N LEU A 44 1.77 -6.26 -8.79
CA LEU A 44 2.60 -5.49 -9.73
C LEU A 44 3.81 -6.27 -10.27
N HIS A 45 4.12 -7.45 -9.74
CA HIS A 45 5.28 -8.26 -10.13
C HIS A 45 5.46 -8.43 -11.65
N PRO A 46 4.42 -8.70 -12.46
CA PRO A 46 4.57 -8.88 -13.91
C PRO A 46 5.21 -7.68 -14.63
N TRP A 47 5.10 -6.48 -14.05
CA TRP A 47 5.63 -5.25 -14.64
C TRP A 47 6.90 -4.75 -13.92
N LEU A 48 7.24 -5.36 -12.78
CA LEU A 48 8.37 -4.96 -11.93
C LEU A 48 9.58 -5.91 -11.98
N ASP A 49 9.58 -6.90 -12.87
CA ASP A 49 10.63 -7.95 -12.97
C ASP A 49 12.07 -7.39 -13.12
N GLN A 50 12.20 -6.09 -13.41
CA GLN A 50 13.51 -5.39 -13.52
C GLN A 50 13.72 -4.38 -12.39
N TRP A 51 12.97 -4.45 -11.31
CA TRP A 51 13.15 -3.60 -10.15
C TRP A 51 14.23 -4.10 -9.18
N PRO A 52 15.06 -3.20 -8.63
CA PRO A 52 15.21 -1.77 -8.92
C PRO A 52 15.96 -1.54 -10.22
N SER A 53 15.71 -0.40 -10.88
CA SER A 53 16.44 -0.03 -12.09
C SER A 53 17.95 0.04 -11.83
N ARG A 54 18.78 -0.19 -12.87
CA ARG A 54 20.25 -0.12 -12.78
C ARG A 54 20.75 1.25 -12.25
N GLU A 55 20.02 2.33 -12.52
CA GLU A 55 20.34 3.68 -12.07
C GLU A 55 20.19 3.84 -10.55
N GLU A 56 19.15 3.24 -9.95
CA GLU A 56 18.95 3.23 -8.49
C GLU A 56 20.04 2.41 -7.77
N HIS A 57 20.56 1.35 -8.38
CA HIS A 57 21.69 0.61 -7.85
C HIS A 57 22.98 1.43 -7.82
N GLN A 58 23.28 2.24 -8.84
CA GLN A 58 24.46 3.10 -8.87
C GLN A 58 24.42 4.21 -7.82
N GLU A 59 23.24 4.82 -7.59
CA GLU A 59 23.08 5.78 -6.48
C GLU A 59 23.28 5.13 -5.12
N VAL A 60 22.87 3.88 -4.95
CA VAL A 60 23.05 3.09 -3.72
C VAL A 60 24.54 2.81 -3.48
N GLU A 61 25.31 2.39 -4.48
CA GLU A 61 26.75 2.13 -4.34
C GLU A 61 27.52 3.38 -3.93
N SER A 62 27.16 4.56 -4.45
CA SER A 62 27.82 5.81 -4.09
C SER A 62 27.53 6.27 -2.66
N ILE A 63 26.39 5.86 -2.07
CA ILE A 63 25.97 6.20 -0.71
C ILE A 63 26.52 5.20 0.32
N VAL A 64 26.67 3.94 -0.06
CA VAL A 64 27.15 2.85 0.83
C VAL A 64 28.63 2.99 1.18
N SER A 65 29.42 3.71 0.36
CA SER A 65 30.82 4.03 0.72
C SER A 65 30.96 4.86 2.00
N HIS A 66 29.88 5.50 2.49
CA HIS A 66 29.83 6.24 3.76
C HIS A 66 28.50 5.97 4.48
N PRO A 67 28.29 4.79 5.06
CA PRO A 67 27.03 4.47 5.74
C PRO A 67 26.81 5.38 6.93
N PRO A 68 25.66 6.07 7.03
CA PRO A 68 25.29 6.72 8.26
C PRO A 68 25.11 5.66 9.35
N HIS A 69 25.66 5.91 10.54
CA HIS A 69 25.54 5.05 11.71
C HIS A 69 24.08 4.99 12.25
N ASN A 70 23.16 4.41 11.46
CA ASN A 70 21.83 4.14 11.96
C ASN A 70 21.54 2.63 11.98
N PRO A 71 21.69 1.96 13.15
CA PRO A 71 21.51 0.52 13.28
C PRO A 71 20.05 0.05 13.06
N ARG A 72 19.11 0.98 12.87
CA ARG A 72 17.68 0.65 12.64
C ARG A 72 17.30 0.55 11.16
N ILE A 73 18.22 0.89 10.25
CA ILE A 73 17.94 0.79 8.81
C ILE A 73 18.36 -0.60 8.34
N GLN A 74 17.40 -1.47 8.15
CA GLN A 74 17.62 -2.75 7.50
C GLN A 74 17.54 -2.56 5.99
N THR A 75 18.55 -3.04 5.29
CA THR A 75 18.50 -3.17 3.83
C THR A 75 17.45 -4.24 3.46
N ARG A 76 16.71 -4.01 2.38
CA ARG A 76 15.83 -5.05 1.84
C ARG A 76 16.68 -6.27 1.42
N PRO A 77 16.08 -7.48 1.33
CA PRO A 77 16.79 -8.69 0.90
C PRO A 77 17.51 -8.55 -0.44
N ASN A 78 17.06 -7.64 -1.32
CA ASN A 78 17.69 -7.32 -2.61
C ASN A 78 18.79 -6.25 -2.52
N GLY A 79 19.17 -5.79 -1.31
CA GLY A 79 20.19 -4.75 -1.11
C GLY A 79 19.73 -3.32 -1.36
N SER A 80 18.49 -3.09 -1.78
CA SER A 80 17.98 -1.74 -2.02
C SER A 80 17.76 -0.96 -0.72
N HIS A 81 18.20 0.29 -0.70
CA HIS A 81 17.96 1.24 0.40
C HIS A 81 16.71 2.11 0.19
N TYR A 82 16.03 1.93 -0.91
CA TYR A 82 14.79 2.63 -1.23
C TYR A 82 13.56 1.83 -0.82
N GLY A 83 12.50 2.53 -0.50
CA GLY A 83 11.23 1.89 -0.18
C GLY A 83 10.11 2.86 0.10
N LEU A 84 8.99 2.31 0.51
CA LEU A 84 7.76 3.03 0.76
C LEU A 84 7.58 3.29 2.25
N LEU A 85 7.27 4.55 2.59
CA LEU A 85 6.81 4.94 3.91
C LEU A 85 5.36 5.42 3.82
N VAL A 86 4.57 5.03 4.79
CA VAL A 86 3.22 5.57 4.97
C VAL A 86 3.33 6.95 5.60
N LYS A 87 2.87 7.98 4.90
CA LYS A 87 2.81 9.35 5.41
C LYS A 87 1.49 9.63 6.11
N GLU A 88 0.41 9.11 5.55
CA GLU A 88 -0.94 9.38 6.03
C GLU A 88 -1.84 8.18 5.72
N VAL A 89 -2.75 7.86 6.64
CA VAL A 89 -3.85 6.93 6.42
C VAL A 89 -5.09 7.52 7.06
N THR A 90 -6.20 7.52 6.32
CA THR A 90 -7.51 7.91 6.83
C THR A 90 -8.51 6.77 6.66
N CYS A 91 -9.49 6.70 7.55
CA CYS A 91 -10.59 5.75 7.48
C CYS A 91 -11.91 6.44 7.84
N THR A 92 -12.90 6.29 6.99
CA THR A 92 -14.29 6.66 7.25
C THR A 92 -15.07 5.37 7.49
N TYR A 93 -15.58 5.21 8.70
CA TYR A 93 -16.42 4.07 9.11
C TYR A 93 -17.86 4.34 8.67
N ILE A 94 -18.48 3.40 7.97
CA ILE A 94 -19.82 3.53 7.39
C ILE A 94 -20.79 2.60 8.12
N LEU A 95 -20.43 1.32 8.23
CA LEU A 95 -21.17 0.31 8.96
C LEU A 95 -20.23 -0.43 9.93
N PRO A 96 -20.72 -0.89 11.09
CA PRO A 96 -19.91 -1.72 11.97
C PRO A 96 -19.65 -3.09 11.32
N LEU A 97 -18.43 -3.58 11.47
CA LEU A 97 -18.04 -4.94 11.09
C LEU A 97 -18.17 -5.87 12.28
N VAL A 98 -18.73 -7.05 12.03
CA VAL A 98 -18.84 -8.14 13.01
C VAL A 98 -18.17 -9.40 12.48
N ARG A 99 -17.87 -10.36 13.37
CA ARG A 99 -17.12 -11.57 13.02
C ARG A 99 -17.76 -12.42 11.92
N SER A 100 -19.07 -12.39 11.79
CA SER A 100 -19.81 -13.17 10.78
C SER A 100 -19.79 -12.54 9.39
N ASP A 101 -19.32 -11.29 9.24
CA ASP A 101 -19.25 -10.64 7.94
C ASP A 101 -18.12 -11.26 7.10
N SER A 102 -18.42 -11.46 5.81
CA SER A 102 -17.46 -11.86 4.80
C SER A 102 -17.04 -10.62 4.03
N ILE A 103 -15.79 -10.22 4.12
CA ILE A 103 -15.33 -8.95 3.57
C ILE A 103 -14.21 -9.10 2.56
N GLU A 104 -14.17 -8.15 1.64
CA GLU A 104 -13.03 -7.92 0.74
C GLU A 104 -12.68 -6.44 0.69
N ILE A 105 -11.39 -6.17 0.41
CA ILE A 105 -10.86 -4.81 0.39
C ILE A 105 -10.37 -4.48 -1.00
N GLY A 106 -11.00 -3.50 -1.62
CA GLY A 106 -10.56 -2.90 -2.88
C GLY A 106 -9.43 -1.91 -2.62
N VAL A 107 -8.43 -1.95 -3.48
CA VAL A 107 -7.30 -1.02 -3.47
C VAL A 107 -7.04 -0.51 -4.86
N ARG A 108 -6.77 0.79 -4.99
CA ARG A 108 -6.35 1.41 -6.25
C ARG A 108 -5.40 2.58 -5.99
N VAL A 109 -4.53 2.88 -6.95
CA VAL A 109 -3.75 4.11 -7.00
C VAL A 109 -4.55 5.15 -7.77
N VAL A 110 -4.75 6.32 -7.18
CA VAL A 110 -5.55 7.40 -7.80
C VAL A 110 -4.73 8.58 -8.28
N ARG A 111 -3.49 8.67 -7.84
CA ARG A 111 -2.59 9.77 -8.23
C ARG A 111 -1.14 9.40 -7.94
N VAL A 112 -0.25 9.70 -8.88
CA VAL A 112 1.21 9.58 -8.69
C VAL A 112 1.85 10.96 -8.83
N GLY A 113 2.42 11.46 -7.72
CA GLY A 113 3.21 12.69 -7.67
C GLY A 113 4.69 12.45 -7.93
N ARG A 114 5.55 13.45 -7.68
CA ARG A 114 7.00 13.30 -7.91
C ARG A 114 7.63 12.28 -6.97
N THR A 115 7.35 12.35 -5.68
CA THR A 115 7.98 11.52 -4.63
C THR A 115 6.97 10.71 -3.83
N SER A 116 5.69 10.79 -4.15
CA SER A 116 4.61 10.15 -3.42
C SER A 116 3.46 9.77 -4.35
N PHE A 117 2.59 8.88 -3.88
CA PHE A 117 1.35 8.53 -4.55
C PHE A 117 0.24 8.33 -3.51
N SER A 118 -1.00 8.47 -3.98
CA SER A 118 -2.19 8.29 -3.15
C SER A 118 -2.95 7.05 -3.58
N MET A 119 -3.43 6.31 -2.59
CA MET A 119 -4.25 5.12 -2.79
C MET A 119 -5.60 5.30 -2.11
N GLU A 120 -6.63 4.72 -2.69
CA GLU A 120 -7.95 4.59 -2.08
C GLU A 120 -8.23 3.14 -1.71
N HIS A 121 -9.03 2.98 -0.66
CA HIS A 121 -9.43 1.69 -0.10
C HIS A 121 -10.94 1.67 0.10
N GLN A 122 -11.55 0.51 -0.15
CA GLN A 122 -12.93 0.22 0.21
C GLN A 122 -13.02 -1.13 0.92
N ILE A 123 -13.73 -1.21 2.03
CA ILE A 123 -14.12 -2.48 2.65
C ILE A 123 -15.59 -2.71 2.35
N ARG A 124 -15.89 -3.79 1.66
CA ARG A 124 -17.27 -4.17 1.31
C ARG A 124 -17.56 -5.63 1.65
N ASP A 125 -18.83 -5.97 1.66
CA ASP A 125 -19.28 -7.36 1.75
C ASP A 125 -18.88 -8.10 0.45
N SER A 126 -18.31 -9.30 0.60
CA SER A 126 -17.87 -10.11 -0.55
C SER A 126 -19.01 -10.78 -1.31
N ASN A 127 -20.21 -10.83 -0.74
CA ASN A 127 -21.42 -11.39 -1.34
C ASN A 127 -22.38 -10.31 -1.82
N GLU A 128 -22.51 -9.23 -1.01
CA GLU A 128 -23.36 -8.07 -1.29
C GLU A 128 -22.49 -6.85 -1.60
N HIS A 129 -21.95 -6.75 -2.80
CA HIS A 129 -20.93 -5.74 -3.18
C HIS A 129 -21.37 -4.29 -2.99
N GLU A 130 -22.66 -4.01 -2.94
CA GLU A 130 -23.23 -2.68 -2.63
C GLU A 130 -23.11 -2.33 -1.14
N ARG A 131 -22.91 -3.31 -0.26
CA ARG A 131 -22.80 -3.12 1.18
C ARG A 131 -21.39 -2.71 1.57
N LEU A 132 -21.22 -1.41 1.79
CA LEU A 132 -19.95 -0.78 2.12
C LEU A 132 -19.81 -0.61 3.63
N PHE A 133 -18.70 -1.09 4.21
CA PHE A 133 -18.39 -0.97 5.63
C PHE A 133 -17.47 0.21 5.95
N ALA A 134 -16.50 0.47 5.10
CA ALA A 134 -15.57 1.59 5.28
C ALA A 134 -14.95 2.02 3.95
N ALA A 135 -14.51 3.27 3.92
CA ALA A 135 -13.66 3.82 2.87
C ALA A 135 -12.41 4.47 3.48
N GLY A 136 -11.30 4.41 2.79
CA GLY A 136 -10.04 4.97 3.29
C GLY A 136 -9.16 5.52 2.19
N LYS A 137 -8.16 6.30 2.63
CA LYS A 137 -7.10 6.80 1.76
C LYS A 137 -5.76 6.61 2.44
N SER A 138 -4.71 6.38 1.64
CA SER A 138 -3.36 6.42 2.14
C SER A 138 -2.47 7.21 1.20
N VAL A 139 -1.49 7.91 1.78
CA VAL A 139 -0.43 8.60 1.06
C VAL A 139 0.88 7.88 1.35
N MET A 140 1.48 7.34 0.30
CA MET A 140 2.75 6.65 0.34
C MET A 140 3.85 7.55 -0.20
N VAL A 141 5.02 7.53 0.43
CA VAL A 141 6.19 8.31 -0.01
C VAL A 141 7.32 7.34 -0.34
N TRP A 142 7.88 7.50 -1.53
CA TRP A 142 9.10 6.82 -1.94
C TRP A 142 10.31 7.49 -1.30
N CYS A 143 11.07 6.77 -0.50
CA CYS A 143 12.16 7.30 0.31
C CYS A 143 13.44 6.50 0.15
N ASN A 144 14.55 7.21 0.26
CA ASN A 144 15.84 6.59 0.55
C ASN A 144 15.96 6.41 2.08
N TYR A 145 16.02 5.16 2.53
CA TYR A 145 16.05 4.83 3.97
C TYR A 145 17.37 5.23 4.65
N LEU A 146 18.47 5.35 3.91
CA LEU A 146 19.76 5.77 4.50
C LEU A 146 19.76 7.25 4.86
N THR A 147 19.17 8.08 3.99
CA THR A 147 19.14 9.53 4.18
C THR A 147 17.87 10.01 4.86
N GLY A 148 16.81 9.18 4.91
CA GLY A 148 15.47 9.54 5.37
C GLY A 148 14.76 10.56 4.47
N ARG A 149 15.25 10.78 3.25
CA ARG A 149 14.71 11.80 2.33
C ARG A 149 13.80 11.19 1.27
N PRO A 150 12.70 11.90 0.90
CA PRO A 150 11.90 11.53 -0.24
C PRO A 150 12.73 11.51 -1.53
N HIS A 151 12.48 10.50 -2.37
CA HIS A 151 13.11 10.31 -3.66
C HIS A 151 12.04 10.22 -4.77
N PRO A 152 12.33 10.59 -6.01
CA PRO A 152 11.38 10.42 -7.10
C PRO A 152 10.85 8.99 -7.21
N VAL A 153 9.54 8.85 -7.38
CA VAL A 153 8.91 7.55 -7.65
C VAL A 153 9.48 6.99 -8.95
N PRO A 154 10.05 5.77 -8.96
CA PRO A 154 10.66 5.18 -10.15
C PRO A 154 9.72 5.13 -11.34
N SER A 155 10.27 5.30 -12.55
CA SER A 155 9.48 5.21 -13.77
C SER A 155 8.87 3.82 -13.98
N SER A 156 9.58 2.76 -13.58
CA SER A 156 9.08 1.39 -13.59
C SER A 156 7.85 1.21 -12.69
N LEU A 157 7.86 1.82 -11.51
CA LEU A 157 6.72 1.75 -10.59
C LEU A 157 5.53 2.56 -11.12
N ARG A 158 5.77 3.74 -11.72
CA ARG A 158 4.72 4.51 -12.39
C ARG A 158 4.06 3.71 -13.51
N PHE A 159 4.89 3.12 -14.36
CA PHE A 159 4.41 2.27 -15.44
C PHE A 159 3.57 1.09 -14.90
N ALA A 160 4.05 0.39 -13.86
CA ALA A 160 3.32 -0.72 -13.26
C ALA A 160 1.95 -0.27 -12.69
N PHE A 161 1.87 0.90 -12.06
CA PHE A 161 0.60 1.46 -11.61
C PHE A 161 -0.35 1.75 -12.78
N GLU A 162 0.13 2.41 -13.83
CA GLU A 162 -0.70 2.72 -15.02
C GLU A 162 -1.22 1.44 -15.71
N GLN A 163 -0.40 0.38 -15.75
CA GLN A 163 -0.84 -0.91 -16.28
C GLN A 163 -1.91 -1.55 -15.38
N MET A 164 -1.74 -1.52 -14.08
CA MET A 164 -2.68 -2.09 -13.12
C MET A 164 -4.01 -1.33 -13.10
N GLU A 165 -3.97 0.00 -13.15
CA GLU A 165 -5.17 0.85 -13.15
C GLU A 165 -5.84 0.95 -14.53
N GLY A 166 -5.12 0.61 -15.61
CA GLY A 166 -5.62 0.67 -16.98
C GLY A 166 -5.74 2.08 -17.56
N HIS A 167 -5.12 3.08 -16.94
CA HIS A 167 -5.09 4.48 -17.39
C HIS A 167 -3.87 5.22 -16.86
N SER A 168 -3.56 6.38 -17.44
CA SER A 168 -2.49 7.27 -16.94
C SER A 168 -2.86 7.94 -15.62
N LEU A 169 -1.88 8.05 -14.71
CA LEU A 169 -2.01 8.54 -13.32
C LEU A 169 -1.32 9.90 -13.09
#